data_180b42683b34954745a35adbd7d2e0f0
#
_entry.id   180b42683b34954745a35adbd7d2e0f0
#
_cell.length_a   1.000
_cell.length_b   1.000
_cell.length_c   1.000
_cell.angle_alpha   90.00
_cell.angle_beta   90.00
_cell.angle_gamma   90.00
#
_symmetry.space_group_name_H-M   'P 1'
#
loop_
_entity.id
_entity.type
_entity.pdbx_description
1 polymer ?
#
loop_
_entity_poly.entity_id
_entity_poly.type
_entity_poly.pdbx_seq_one_letter_code
_entity_poly.pdbx_strand_id
1 'polypeptide(L)'
;MKFAEYKGLDLPKVSEEVLDFWKANEIFEKSVSTREGKESYVFYEGPPSANGMPGIHHVMARTIKDIFPRYKTMKGYQVKRKAGWDTHGLPIEIGVEKELGITKEDIGKKISVEEYNAACKKAVMRYTDVWNEMTEKVGYWVDMDDPYITYKSKYMESVWWLLKQIYDKGLLYKGYTIQPYSPKAGTGLSSHELNQPGTYQDVTDTTVTAQFKAKKESLPDFLKNVQGDIHFLAWTTTPWTLPSNTALTVGPKIEYVLVKSFNQYTFEPIHVVLAKALVGKQFAGKFFETESEDDFANYSPSDKKIPYQVGQSFVGKDLV
;
A
#
# COMPACT_ATOMS: atom_id res chain seq x y z
N MET A 1 10.31 39.83 -37.59
CA MET A 1 11.15 38.87 -36.87
C MET A 1 11.36 37.68 -37.79
N LYS A 2 12.58 37.35 -38.23
CA LYS A 2 12.83 36.14 -39.04
C LYS A 2 13.03 34.97 -38.08
N PHE A 3 12.26 33.91 -38.21
CA PHE A 3 12.49 32.68 -37.48
C PHE A 3 13.73 31.96 -38.00
N ALA A 4 14.46 31.25 -37.11
CA ALA A 4 15.61 30.44 -37.52
C ALA A 4 15.16 29.30 -38.44
N GLU A 5 15.91 29.03 -39.49
CA GLU A 5 15.69 27.90 -40.38
C GLU A 5 16.62 26.74 -40.00
N TYR A 6 16.05 25.61 -39.69
CA TYR A 6 16.77 24.38 -39.33
C TYR A 6 16.82 23.44 -40.53
N LYS A 7 18.03 23.02 -40.93
CA LYS A 7 18.21 22.05 -42.04
C LYS A 7 17.89 20.60 -41.68
N GLY A 8 17.67 20.33 -40.40
CA GLY A 8 17.33 19.02 -39.86
C GLY A 8 16.84 19.18 -38.43
N LEU A 9 16.21 18.13 -37.88
CA LEU A 9 15.68 18.12 -36.52
C LEU A 9 16.72 17.51 -35.56
N ASP A 10 17.49 18.38 -34.90
CA ASP A 10 18.37 18.01 -33.78
C ASP A 10 17.75 18.55 -32.49
N LEU A 11 16.88 17.75 -31.87
CA LEU A 11 16.13 18.18 -30.68
C LEU A 11 17.03 18.52 -29.49
N PRO A 12 18.08 17.75 -29.15
CA PRO A 12 19.00 18.15 -28.09
C PRO A 12 19.59 19.54 -28.28
N LYS A 13 20.14 19.79 -29.47
CA LYS A 13 20.75 21.10 -29.78
C LYS A 13 19.74 22.24 -29.73
N VAL A 14 18.56 22.06 -30.31
CA VAL A 14 17.49 23.08 -30.27
C VAL A 14 17.04 23.35 -28.83
N SER A 15 16.98 22.32 -28.01
CA SER A 15 16.62 22.47 -26.59
C SER A 15 17.67 23.27 -25.83
N GLU A 16 18.97 23.05 -26.06
CA GLU A 16 20.05 23.83 -25.46
C GLU A 16 19.99 25.30 -25.89
N GLU A 17 19.84 25.58 -27.19
CA GLU A 17 19.68 26.94 -27.71
C GLU A 17 18.49 27.68 -27.08
N VAL A 18 17.35 26.98 -26.85
CA VAL A 18 16.17 27.55 -26.22
C VAL A 18 16.40 27.81 -24.72
N LEU A 19 17.06 26.89 -24.02
CA LEU A 19 17.40 27.09 -22.60
C LEU A 19 18.33 28.23 -22.38
N ASP A 20 19.38 28.39 -23.25
CA ASP A 20 20.30 29.51 -23.21
C ASP A 20 19.58 30.83 -23.45
N PHE A 21 18.67 30.85 -24.43
CA PHE A 21 17.83 32.04 -24.68
C PHE A 21 16.95 32.37 -23.47
N TRP A 22 16.34 31.38 -22.83
CA TRP A 22 15.50 31.58 -21.63
C TRP A 22 16.31 32.18 -20.48
N LYS A 23 17.49 31.61 -20.21
CA LYS A 23 18.40 32.10 -19.16
C LYS A 23 18.87 33.52 -19.45
N ALA A 24 19.40 33.79 -20.64
CA ALA A 24 19.91 35.10 -21.01
C ALA A 24 18.85 36.21 -21.00
N ASN A 25 17.58 35.87 -21.15
CA ASN A 25 16.48 36.82 -21.18
C ASN A 25 15.57 36.76 -19.94
N GLU A 26 15.92 35.97 -18.92
CA GLU A 26 15.14 35.82 -17.67
C GLU A 26 13.66 35.52 -17.96
N ILE A 27 13.40 34.56 -18.89
CA ILE A 27 12.03 34.31 -19.39
C ILE A 27 11.13 33.76 -18.31
N PHE A 28 11.65 32.88 -17.46
CA PHE A 28 10.86 32.32 -16.32
C PHE A 28 10.50 33.44 -15.34
N GLU A 29 11.46 34.23 -14.89
CA GLU A 29 11.27 35.34 -13.95
C GLU A 29 10.29 36.37 -14.49
N LYS A 30 10.43 36.72 -15.77
CA LYS A 30 9.51 37.62 -16.49
C LYS A 30 8.11 37.03 -16.63
N SER A 31 8.00 35.70 -16.72
CA SER A 31 6.68 35.05 -16.75
C SER A 31 5.86 35.28 -15.47
N VAL A 32 6.53 35.54 -14.35
CA VAL A 32 5.92 35.89 -13.06
C VAL A 32 5.80 37.39 -12.86
N SER A 33 6.91 38.14 -13.04
CA SER A 33 6.99 39.57 -12.71
C SER A 33 6.11 40.46 -13.62
N THR A 34 6.05 40.17 -14.92
CA THR A 34 5.18 40.91 -15.85
C THR A 34 3.69 40.73 -15.60
N ARG A 35 3.32 39.81 -14.73
CA ARG A 35 1.92 39.50 -14.32
C ARG A 35 1.65 39.93 -12.89
N GLU A 36 2.48 40.76 -12.31
CA GLU A 36 2.25 41.31 -10.97
C GLU A 36 0.91 42.07 -10.92
N GLY A 37 0.15 41.82 -9.86
CA GLY A 37 -1.22 42.35 -9.69
C GLY A 37 -2.31 41.67 -10.50
N LYS A 38 -1.99 40.67 -11.30
CA LYS A 38 -2.99 39.80 -11.95
C LYS A 38 -3.52 38.74 -10.99
N GLU A 39 -4.59 38.04 -11.39
CA GLU A 39 -5.12 36.92 -10.63
C GLU A 39 -4.03 35.91 -10.32
N SER A 40 -3.91 35.52 -9.04
CA SER A 40 -2.85 34.63 -8.58
C SER A 40 -3.23 33.16 -8.74
N TYR A 41 -2.29 32.37 -9.27
CA TYR A 41 -2.34 30.91 -9.22
C TYR A 41 -1.06 30.41 -8.55
N VAL A 42 -1.22 29.80 -7.38
CA VAL A 42 -0.08 29.32 -6.58
C VAL A 42 0.09 27.81 -6.80
N PHE A 43 1.33 27.41 -7.08
CA PHE A 43 1.68 26.00 -7.29
C PHE A 43 2.88 25.63 -6.39
N TYR A 44 2.69 24.58 -5.60
CA TYR A 44 3.76 23.94 -4.87
C TYR A 44 4.10 22.61 -5.54
N GLU A 45 5.39 22.38 -5.79
CA GLU A 45 5.88 21.09 -6.28
C GLU A 45 5.50 19.96 -5.31
N GLY A 46 5.03 18.80 -5.82
CA GLY A 46 5.05 17.55 -5.09
C GLY A 46 6.49 17.07 -5.01
N PRO A 47 7.16 17.20 -3.83
CA PRO A 47 8.60 17.21 -3.77
C PRO A 47 9.18 15.80 -3.96
N PRO A 48 10.25 15.64 -4.75
CA PRO A 48 11.01 14.40 -4.78
C PRO A 48 11.94 14.29 -3.58
N SER A 49 12.40 13.07 -3.28
CA SER A 49 13.57 12.84 -2.43
C SER A 49 14.83 12.79 -3.29
N ALA A 50 15.87 13.52 -2.93
CA ALA A 50 17.13 13.55 -3.67
C ALA A 50 18.18 12.53 -3.15
N ASN A 51 17.72 11.44 -2.56
CA ASN A 51 18.56 10.33 -2.07
C ASN A 51 18.98 9.35 -3.18
N GLY A 52 18.42 9.47 -4.37
CA GLY A 52 18.72 8.66 -5.55
C GLY A 52 18.73 9.46 -6.85
N MET A 53 19.28 8.87 -7.90
CA MET A 53 19.31 9.45 -9.23
C MET A 53 17.90 9.55 -9.82
N PRO A 54 17.57 10.66 -10.53
CA PRO A 54 16.29 10.77 -11.21
C PRO A 54 16.17 9.78 -12.37
N GLY A 55 14.99 9.20 -12.55
CA GLY A 55 14.66 8.31 -13.67
C GLY A 55 13.65 8.93 -14.63
N ILE A 56 13.38 8.24 -15.76
CA ILE A 56 12.48 8.72 -16.82
C ILE A 56 11.06 9.02 -16.31
N HIS A 57 10.56 8.27 -15.32
CA HIS A 57 9.26 8.52 -14.72
C HIS A 57 9.18 9.86 -14.00
N HIS A 58 10.31 10.36 -13.47
CA HIS A 58 10.40 11.70 -12.88
C HIS A 58 10.33 12.79 -13.94
N VAL A 59 10.94 12.57 -15.11
CA VAL A 59 10.84 13.49 -16.27
C VAL A 59 9.37 13.59 -16.71
N MET A 60 8.69 12.46 -16.87
CA MET A 60 7.28 12.42 -17.25
C MET A 60 6.41 13.18 -16.23
N ALA A 61 6.59 12.91 -14.93
CA ALA A 61 5.84 13.57 -13.88
C ALA A 61 6.03 15.10 -13.91
N ARG A 62 7.28 15.58 -14.08
CA ARG A 62 7.59 17.02 -14.20
C ARG A 62 6.94 17.65 -15.42
N THR A 63 7.01 17.00 -16.57
CA THR A 63 6.38 17.47 -17.80
C THR A 63 4.87 17.64 -17.64
N ILE A 64 4.20 16.66 -17.03
CA ILE A 64 2.75 16.73 -16.77
C ILE A 64 2.42 17.86 -15.80
N LYS A 65 3.19 18.01 -14.72
CA LYS A 65 2.98 19.09 -13.75
C LYS A 65 3.13 20.47 -14.40
N ASP A 66 4.13 20.66 -15.25
CA ASP A 66 4.42 21.95 -15.91
C ASP A 66 3.29 22.43 -16.83
N ILE A 67 2.50 21.51 -17.39
CA ILE A 67 1.39 21.86 -18.28
C ILE A 67 0.41 22.82 -17.58
N PHE A 68 0.04 22.55 -16.33
CA PHE A 68 -0.96 23.35 -15.62
C PHE A 68 -0.48 24.77 -15.29
N PRO A 69 0.68 24.96 -14.61
CA PRO A 69 1.24 26.27 -14.36
C PRO A 69 1.51 27.04 -15.66
N ARG A 70 2.06 26.39 -16.68
CA ARG A 70 2.34 27.01 -17.98
C ARG A 70 1.05 27.46 -18.68
N TYR A 71 0.03 26.62 -18.71
CA TYR A 71 -1.29 26.99 -19.24
C TYR A 71 -1.89 28.20 -18.51
N LYS A 72 -1.84 28.20 -17.17
CA LYS A 72 -2.33 29.34 -16.37
C LYS A 72 -1.53 30.62 -16.66
N THR A 73 -0.19 30.52 -16.81
CA THR A 73 0.64 31.64 -17.23
C THR A 73 0.21 32.20 -18.59
N MET A 74 -0.07 31.33 -19.57
CA MET A 74 -0.55 31.72 -20.89
C MET A 74 -1.94 32.38 -20.84
N LYS A 75 -2.78 31.99 -19.87
CA LYS A 75 -4.08 32.62 -19.61
C LYS A 75 -4.00 33.96 -18.89
N GLY A 76 -2.80 34.41 -18.54
CA GLY A 76 -2.54 35.73 -17.93
C GLY A 76 -2.49 35.75 -16.40
N TYR A 77 -2.55 34.59 -15.75
CA TYR A 77 -2.38 34.51 -14.29
C TYR A 77 -0.93 34.80 -13.86
N GLN A 78 -0.76 35.40 -12.69
CA GLN A 78 0.53 35.38 -12.00
C GLN A 78 0.70 34.02 -11.33
N VAL A 79 1.60 33.20 -11.87
CA VAL A 79 1.81 31.83 -11.39
C VAL A 79 3.10 31.74 -10.59
N LYS A 80 2.97 31.73 -9.27
CA LYS A 80 4.08 31.47 -8.35
C LYS A 80 4.22 29.95 -8.18
N ARG A 81 5.43 29.44 -8.47
CA ARG A 81 5.74 28.02 -8.50
C ARG A 81 6.90 27.76 -7.57
N LYS A 82 6.70 27.01 -6.50
CA LYS A 82 7.72 26.75 -5.50
C LYS A 82 8.20 25.31 -5.58
N ALA A 83 9.50 25.11 -5.77
CA ALA A 83 10.14 23.81 -5.66
C ALA A 83 10.17 23.31 -4.22
N GLY A 84 10.43 22.01 -4.04
CA GLY A 84 10.56 21.41 -2.72
C GLY A 84 11.35 20.12 -2.73
N TRP A 85 11.75 19.70 -1.52
CA TRP A 85 12.45 18.44 -1.27
C TRP A 85 11.73 17.67 -0.16
N ASP A 86 11.34 16.42 -0.46
CA ASP A 86 10.90 15.46 0.54
C ASP A 86 12.12 14.83 1.19
N THR A 87 12.23 14.96 2.50
CA THR A 87 13.45 14.60 3.23
C THR A 87 13.19 13.59 4.33
N HIS A 88 12.02 12.98 4.35
CA HIS A 88 11.61 12.01 5.36
C HIS A 88 11.29 10.65 4.72
N GLY A 89 11.19 9.65 5.57
CA GLY A 89 10.65 8.35 5.24
C GLY A 89 11.65 7.21 5.22
N LEU A 90 11.07 6.04 5.21
CA LEU A 90 11.74 4.75 5.33
C LEU A 90 12.87 4.49 4.29
N PRO A 91 12.75 4.90 3.01
CA PRO A 91 13.81 4.67 2.04
C PRO A 91 15.13 5.35 2.41
N ILE A 92 15.06 6.54 3.04
CA ILE A 92 16.25 7.27 3.48
C ILE A 92 16.86 6.57 4.70
N GLU A 93 16.04 6.22 5.68
CA GLU A 93 16.46 5.52 6.90
C GLU A 93 17.17 4.20 6.56
N ILE A 94 16.53 3.34 5.76
CA ILE A 94 17.11 2.04 5.34
C ILE A 94 18.43 2.25 4.56
N GLY A 95 18.49 3.26 3.70
CA GLY A 95 19.69 3.60 2.96
C GLY A 95 20.86 3.95 3.88
N VAL A 96 20.61 4.79 4.88
CA VAL A 96 21.61 5.22 5.86
C VAL A 96 22.00 4.09 6.81
N GLU A 97 21.05 3.30 7.30
CA GLU A 97 21.33 2.10 8.12
C GLU A 97 22.27 1.14 7.39
N LYS A 98 22.01 0.92 6.09
CA LYS A 98 22.86 0.08 5.24
C LYS A 98 24.25 0.67 5.03
N GLU A 99 24.38 1.98 4.79
CA GLU A 99 25.67 2.66 4.62
C GLU A 99 26.52 2.64 5.90
N LEU A 100 25.86 2.78 7.06
CA LEU A 100 26.52 2.79 8.37
C LEU A 100 26.76 1.37 8.93
N GLY A 101 26.16 0.34 8.31
CA GLY A 101 26.24 -1.06 8.81
C GLY A 101 25.54 -1.26 10.15
N ILE A 102 24.46 -0.54 10.41
CA ILE A 102 23.69 -0.57 11.66
C ILE A 102 22.26 -1.05 11.40
N THR A 103 21.55 -1.37 12.46
CA THR A 103 20.12 -1.62 12.48
C THR A 103 19.40 -0.50 13.23
N LYS A 104 18.09 -0.40 13.08
CA LYS A 104 17.27 0.57 13.81
C LYS A 104 17.44 0.47 15.34
N GLU A 105 17.69 -0.72 15.85
CA GLU A 105 17.91 -0.95 17.29
C GLU A 105 19.25 -0.40 17.81
N ASP A 106 20.19 -0.12 16.93
CA ASP A 106 21.50 0.44 17.28
C ASP A 106 21.46 1.96 17.49
N ILE A 107 20.40 2.63 17.02
CA ILE A 107 20.20 4.07 17.16
C ILE A 107 19.95 4.41 18.63
N GLY A 108 20.72 5.34 19.16
CA GLY A 108 20.75 5.68 20.59
C GLY A 108 21.60 4.75 21.45
N LYS A 109 22.23 3.73 20.86
CA LYS A 109 23.14 2.78 21.56
C LYS A 109 24.55 2.79 20.96
N LYS A 110 24.69 2.43 19.66
CA LYS A 110 25.97 2.42 18.95
C LYS A 110 26.27 3.74 18.24
N ILE A 111 25.23 4.44 17.85
CA ILE A 111 25.28 5.76 17.24
C ILE A 111 24.26 6.65 17.95
N SER A 112 24.58 7.92 18.18
CA SER A 112 23.63 8.86 18.76
C SER A 112 22.51 9.20 17.77
N VAL A 113 21.34 9.61 18.28
CA VAL A 113 20.23 10.07 17.45
C VAL A 113 20.64 11.29 16.62
N GLU A 114 21.48 12.16 17.17
CA GLU A 114 21.97 13.36 16.48
C GLU A 114 22.86 13.00 15.28
N GLU A 115 23.83 12.11 15.46
CA GLU A 115 24.71 11.63 14.37
C GLU A 115 23.92 10.89 13.29
N TYR A 116 22.96 10.05 13.67
CA TYR A 116 22.07 9.38 12.74
C TYR A 116 21.24 10.38 11.91
N ASN A 117 20.63 11.35 12.57
CA ASN A 117 19.86 12.40 11.90
C ASN A 117 20.74 13.26 10.97
N ALA A 118 21.97 13.55 11.37
CA ALA A 118 22.92 14.27 10.51
C ALA A 118 23.28 13.47 9.25
N ALA A 119 23.49 12.16 9.40
CA ALA A 119 23.73 11.25 8.27
C ALA A 119 22.51 11.19 7.32
N CYS A 120 21.29 11.08 7.85
CA CYS A 120 20.05 11.13 7.05
C CYS A 120 19.90 12.45 6.30
N LYS A 121 20.11 13.59 6.94
CA LYS A 121 20.06 14.91 6.30
C LYS A 121 21.08 15.05 5.17
N LYS A 122 22.27 14.49 5.34
CA LYS A 122 23.32 14.47 4.30
C LYS A 122 22.93 13.55 3.14
N ALA A 123 22.44 12.38 3.43
CA ALA A 123 22.08 11.36 2.43
C ALA A 123 20.91 11.84 1.54
N VAL A 124 19.87 12.43 2.14
CA VAL A 124 18.66 12.83 1.43
C VAL A 124 18.88 13.99 0.45
N MET A 125 19.91 14.79 0.64
CA MET A 125 20.25 15.93 -0.24
C MET A 125 21.39 15.61 -1.21
N ARG A 126 21.81 14.34 -1.30
CA ARG A 126 23.04 13.94 -2.04
C ARG A 126 23.03 14.28 -3.52
N TYR A 127 21.90 14.18 -4.17
CA TYR A 127 21.76 14.33 -5.63
C TYR A 127 20.94 15.55 -6.04
N THR A 128 20.84 16.56 -5.17
CA THR A 128 20.05 17.78 -5.46
C THR A 128 20.55 18.54 -6.69
N ASP A 129 21.85 18.57 -6.93
CA ASP A 129 22.49 19.15 -8.13
C ASP A 129 22.02 18.45 -9.41
N VAL A 130 22.07 17.12 -9.44
CA VAL A 130 21.61 16.32 -10.59
C VAL A 130 20.11 16.51 -10.85
N TRP A 131 19.32 16.59 -9.79
CA TRP A 131 17.88 16.84 -9.90
C TRP A 131 17.57 18.24 -10.42
N ASN A 132 18.32 19.26 -10.00
CA ASN A 132 18.19 20.63 -10.48
C ASN A 132 18.57 20.71 -11.96
N GLU A 133 19.71 20.11 -12.35
CA GLU A 133 20.14 20.04 -13.74
C GLU A 133 19.10 19.37 -14.64
N MET A 134 18.55 18.23 -14.20
CA MET A 134 17.47 17.54 -14.94
C MET A 134 16.23 18.45 -15.06
N THR A 135 15.83 19.13 -13.98
CA THR A 135 14.67 20.02 -13.95
C THR A 135 14.82 21.15 -14.96
N GLU A 136 16.01 21.76 -15.05
CA GLU A 136 16.32 22.76 -16.06
C GLU A 136 16.29 22.19 -17.49
N LYS A 137 16.97 21.04 -17.70
CA LYS A 137 17.08 20.42 -19.03
C LYS A 137 15.73 20.00 -19.63
N VAL A 138 14.78 19.55 -18.80
CA VAL A 138 13.42 19.26 -19.29
C VAL A 138 12.56 20.51 -19.49
N GLY A 139 13.08 21.68 -19.17
CA GLY A 139 12.39 22.97 -19.30
C GLY A 139 11.23 23.16 -18.34
N TYR A 140 11.27 22.49 -17.18
CA TYR A 140 10.26 22.64 -16.14
C TYR A 140 10.44 23.94 -15.39
N TRP A 141 9.47 24.84 -15.49
CA TRP A 141 9.48 26.14 -14.86
C TRP A 141 9.00 26.07 -13.41
N VAL A 142 9.94 26.05 -12.49
CA VAL A 142 9.71 26.06 -11.04
C VAL A 142 10.82 26.85 -10.36
N ASP A 143 10.47 27.62 -9.33
CA ASP A 143 11.44 28.38 -8.53
C ASP A 143 12.23 27.40 -7.63
N MET A 144 13.52 27.25 -7.96
CA MET A 144 14.47 26.41 -7.25
C MET A 144 15.38 27.20 -6.30
N ASP A 145 15.30 28.53 -6.26
CA ASP A 145 16.18 29.38 -5.44
C ASP A 145 15.75 29.38 -3.98
N ASP A 146 14.43 29.30 -3.71
CA ASP A 146 13.88 29.19 -2.35
C ASP A 146 12.97 27.94 -2.22
N PRO A 147 13.52 26.73 -2.34
CA PRO A 147 12.71 25.52 -2.21
C PRO A 147 12.29 25.30 -0.77
N TYR A 148 11.09 24.75 -0.54
CA TYR A 148 10.77 24.24 0.79
C TYR A 148 11.45 22.89 1.00
N ILE A 149 11.95 22.66 2.21
CA ILE A 149 12.63 21.43 2.59
C ILE A 149 11.93 20.90 3.85
N THR A 150 11.40 19.69 3.78
CA THR A 150 10.47 19.19 4.81
C THR A 150 11.10 19.03 6.19
N TYR A 151 12.43 18.87 6.32
CA TYR A 151 13.09 18.84 7.63
C TYR A 151 13.40 20.23 8.23
N LYS A 152 13.16 21.32 7.49
CA LYS A 152 13.41 22.68 8.03
C LYS A 152 12.30 23.08 8.99
N SER A 153 12.68 23.74 10.09
CA SER A 153 11.74 24.19 11.14
C SER A 153 10.58 25.01 10.58
N LYS A 154 10.89 25.95 9.66
CA LYS A 154 9.87 26.80 9.01
C LYS A 154 8.78 25.98 8.31
N TYR A 155 9.15 24.86 7.67
CA TYR A 155 8.17 23.97 7.05
C TYR A 155 7.35 23.22 8.12
N MET A 156 8.03 22.65 9.11
CA MET A 156 7.36 21.92 10.19
C MET A 156 6.38 22.81 10.98
N GLU A 157 6.78 24.06 11.30
CA GLU A 157 5.90 25.01 11.97
C GLU A 157 4.66 25.33 11.13
N SER A 158 4.81 25.47 9.81
CA SER A 158 3.67 25.68 8.92
C SER A 158 2.70 24.50 8.91
N VAL A 159 3.21 23.27 8.90
CA VAL A 159 2.40 22.05 9.00
C VAL A 159 1.69 21.97 10.35
N TRP A 160 2.39 22.24 11.46
CA TRP A 160 1.80 22.26 12.79
C TRP A 160 0.71 23.32 12.93
N TRP A 161 0.91 24.49 12.35
CA TRP A 161 -0.12 25.52 12.32
C TRP A 161 -1.38 25.04 11.59
N LEU A 162 -1.23 24.39 10.43
CA LEU A 162 -2.36 23.83 9.67
C LEU A 162 -3.07 22.72 10.48
N LEU A 163 -2.32 21.82 11.11
CA LEU A 163 -2.90 20.78 11.98
C LEU A 163 -3.66 21.39 13.17
N LYS A 164 -3.13 22.49 13.74
CA LYS A 164 -3.82 23.23 14.82
C LYS A 164 -5.17 23.79 14.32
N GLN A 165 -5.21 24.36 13.10
CA GLN A 165 -6.47 24.85 12.52
C GLN A 165 -7.50 23.72 12.33
N ILE A 166 -7.04 22.56 11.91
CA ILE A 166 -7.90 21.37 11.72
C ILE A 166 -8.39 20.85 13.06
N TYR A 167 -7.51 20.80 14.07
CA TYR A 167 -7.85 20.40 15.44
C TYR A 167 -8.89 21.33 16.06
N ASP A 168 -8.72 22.64 15.93
CA ASP A 168 -9.65 23.64 16.50
C ASP A 168 -11.05 23.55 15.86
N LYS A 169 -11.15 23.00 14.65
CA LYS A 169 -12.43 22.70 13.99
C LYS A 169 -13.03 21.35 14.41
N GLY A 170 -12.40 20.59 15.32
CA GLY A 170 -12.85 19.28 15.77
C GLY A 170 -12.70 18.17 14.71
N LEU A 171 -11.92 18.41 13.65
CA LEU A 171 -11.73 17.44 12.55
C LEU A 171 -10.53 16.51 12.76
N LEU A 172 -9.65 16.82 13.71
CA LEU A 172 -8.54 15.97 14.13
C LEU A 172 -8.84 15.36 15.49
N TYR A 173 -8.91 14.04 15.54
CA TYR A 173 -9.24 13.28 16.75
C TYR A 173 -8.37 12.03 16.88
N LYS A 174 -8.28 11.49 18.10
CA LYS A 174 -7.60 10.23 18.37
C LYS A 174 -8.53 9.06 18.05
N GLY A 175 -8.06 8.15 17.20
CA GLY A 175 -8.83 6.98 16.80
C GLY A 175 -7.94 5.73 16.63
N TYR A 176 -8.57 4.63 16.26
CA TYR A 176 -7.90 3.37 15.96
C TYR A 176 -8.11 3.01 14.50
N THR A 177 -7.08 2.44 13.88
CA THR A 177 -7.15 1.89 12.51
C THR A 177 -6.26 0.66 12.41
N ILE A 178 -6.54 -0.16 11.41
CA ILE A 178 -5.69 -1.31 11.06
C ILE A 178 -4.70 -0.82 10.01
N GLN A 179 -3.43 -1.13 10.23
CA GLN A 179 -2.36 -0.81 9.31
C GLN A 179 -1.44 -2.02 9.14
N PRO A 180 -1.02 -2.37 7.90
CA PRO A 180 0.03 -3.34 7.66
C PRO A 180 1.31 -2.94 8.40
N TYR A 181 1.97 -3.89 9.03
CA TYR A 181 3.18 -3.67 9.80
C TYR A 181 4.30 -4.57 9.30
N SER A 182 5.49 -4.01 9.07
CA SER A 182 6.69 -4.77 8.73
C SER A 182 7.55 -4.98 9.96
N PRO A 183 7.66 -6.22 10.48
CA PRO A 183 8.58 -6.50 11.61
C PRO A 183 10.04 -6.20 11.27
N LYS A 184 10.43 -6.43 10.01
CA LYS A 184 11.81 -6.21 9.54
C LYS A 184 12.18 -4.72 9.51
N ALA A 185 11.25 -3.87 9.08
CA ALA A 185 11.44 -2.42 9.08
C ALA A 185 11.06 -1.76 10.43
N GLY A 186 10.38 -2.49 11.33
CA GLY A 186 9.94 -2.01 12.64
C GLY A 186 8.90 -0.88 12.56
N THR A 187 8.11 -0.82 11.47
CA THR A 187 7.14 0.26 11.27
C THR A 187 5.89 -0.20 10.51
N GLY A 188 4.81 0.59 10.61
CA GLY A 188 3.64 0.48 9.76
C GLY A 188 3.96 0.88 8.32
N LEU A 189 3.25 0.28 7.36
CA LEU A 189 3.41 0.56 5.94
C LEU A 189 2.18 1.28 5.40
N SER A 190 2.43 2.28 4.55
CA SER A 190 1.38 2.96 3.80
C SER A 190 0.91 2.13 2.60
N SER A 191 -0.27 2.43 2.08
CA SER A 191 -0.76 1.81 0.83
C SER A 191 0.17 2.08 -0.35
N HIS A 192 0.85 3.22 -0.37
CA HIS A 192 1.83 3.56 -1.41
C HIS A 192 3.05 2.62 -1.37
N GLU A 193 3.59 2.35 -0.19
CA GLU A 193 4.70 1.42 0.01
C GLU A 193 4.32 -0.02 -0.37
N LEU A 194 3.08 -0.43 -0.09
CA LEU A 194 2.56 -1.74 -0.47
C LEU A 194 2.37 -1.91 -1.98
N ASN A 195 2.19 -0.81 -2.71
CA ASN A 195 2.00 -0.83 -4.17
C ASN A 195 3.32 -0.75 -4.97
N GLN A 196 4.47 -0.76 -4.31
CA GLN A 196 5.76 -0.75 -5.00
C GLN A 196 5.99 -2.08 -5.75
N PRO A 197 6.63 -2.05 -6.92
CA PRO A 197 7.00 -3.27 -7.66
C PRO A 197 7.84 -4.22 -6.79
N GLY A 198 7.49 -5.50 -6.80
CA GLY A 198 8.21 -6.54 -6.05
C GLY A 198 7.85 -6.61 -4.55
N THR A 199 6.90 -5.82 -4.06
CA THR A 199 6.43 -5.89 -2.67
C THR A 199 5.71 -7.20 -2.38
N TYR A 200 4.87 -7.65 -3.31
CA TYR A 200 4.18 -8.94 -3.20
C TYR A 200 5.00 -10.03 -3.90
N GLN A 201 5.22 -11.11 -3.19
CA GLN A 201 5.94 -12.29 -3.68
C GLN A 201 5.17 -13.55 -3.30
N ASP A 202 5.19 -14.53 -4.19
CA ASP A 202 4.63 -15.84 -3.90
C ASP A 202 5.54 -16.56 -2.89
N VAL A 203 4.93 -17.04 -1.81
CA VAL A 203 5.60 -17.82 -0.76
C VAL A 203 4.83 -19.09 -0.49
N THR A 204 5.57 -20.17 -0.15
CA THR A 204 4.97 -21.39 0.38
C THR A 204 4.86 -21.30 1.88
N ASP A 205 3.65 -21.40 2.41
CA ASP A 205 3.40 -21.31 3.84
C ASP A 205 2.39 -22.36 4.31
N THR A 206 2.37 -22.62 5.61
CA THR A 206 1.45 -23.57 6.24
C THR A 206 0.10 -22.93 6.44
N THR A 207 -0.93 -23.56 5.92
CA THR A 207 -2.33 -23.17 6.13
C THR A 207 -3.06 -24.19 6.95
N VAL A 208 -4.10 -23.77 7.65
CA VAL A 208 -4.92 -24.63 8.50
C VAL A 208 -6.41 -24.45 8.17
N THR A 209 -7.13 -25.57 8.02
CA THR A 209 -8.59 -25.57 8.08
C THR A 209 -8.99 -26.00 9.50
N ALA A 210 -9.38 -25.02 10.31
CA ALA A 210 -9.79 -25.26 11.68
C ALA A 210 -11.25 -25.72 11.76
N GLN A 211 -11.55 -26.61 12.71
CA GLN A 211 -12.88 -27.09 13.02
C GLN A 211 -13.38 -26.45 14.33
N PHE A 212 -14.39 -25.62 14.24
CA PHE A 212 -14.99 -24.95 15.39
C PHE A 212 -16.28 -25.68 15.78
N LYS A 213 -16.26 -26.39 16.93
CA LYS A 213 -17.40 -27.10 17.44
C LYS A 213 -18.53 -26.13 17.80
N ALA A 214 -19.71 -26.35 17.22
CA ALA A 214 -20.89 -25.58 17.53
C ALA A 214 -21.49 -25.96 18.89
N LYS A 215 -22.01 -24.98 19.61
CA LYS A 215 -22.81 -25.22 20.79
C LYS A 215 -24.22 -25.61 20.36
N LYS A 216 -24.70 -26.82 20.76
CA LYS A 216 -26.00 -27.32 20.32
C LYS A 216 -27.17 -26.40 20.64
N GLU A 217 -27.14 -25.74 21.79
CA GLU A 217 -28.15 -24.78 22.21
C GLU A 217 -28.24 -23.53 21.33
N SER A 218 -27.15 -23.19 20.65
CA SER A 218 -27.07 -22.00 19.77
C SER A 218 -27.30 -22.34 18.30
N LEU A 219 -27.51 -23.61 17.94
CA LEU A 219 -27.75 -23.98 16.55
C LEU A 219 -29.16 -23.56 16.10
N PRO A 220 -29.34 -23.17 14.83
CA PRO A 220 -30.66 -23.02 14.23
C PRO A 220 -31.44 -24.33 14.29
N ASP A 221 -32.78 -24.27 14.36
CA ASP A 221 -33.63 -25.45 14.55
C ASP A 221 -33.42 -26.54 13.50
N PHE A 222 -33.12 -26.17 12.27
CA PHE A 222 -32.87 -27.11 11.18
C PHE A 222 -31.56 -27.93 11.36
N LEU A 223 -30.65 -27.51 12.21
CA LEU A 223 -29.41 -28.22 12.52
C LEU A 223 -29.45 -28.95 13.86
N LYS A 224 -30.42 -28.65 14.74
CA LYS A 224 -30.48 -29.24 16.09
C LYS A 224 -30.71 -30.77 16.10
N ASN A 225 -31.38 -31.29 15.06
CA ASN A 225 -31.71 -32.69 14.94
C ASN A 225 -30.58 -33.57 14.36
N VAL A 226 -29.47 -32.96 13.97
CA VAL A 226 -28.30 -33.67 13.45
C VAL A 226 -27.66 -34.49 14.59
N GLN A 227 -27.46 -35.76 14.32
CA GLN A 227 -26.81 -36.68 15.26
C GLN A 227 -25.30 -36.37 15.34
N GLY A 228 -24.77 -36.24 16.57
CA GLY A 228 -23.34 -35.92 16.78
C GLY A 228 -23.03 -34.42 16.84
N ASP A 229 -21.77 -34.15 16.77
CA ASP A 229 -21.24 -32.78 16.84
C ASP A 229 -21.15 -32.14 15.47
N ILE A 230 -21.54 -30.88 15.37
CA ILE A 230 -21.40 -30.06 14.17
C ILE A 230 -20.20 -29.11 14.35
N HIS A 231 -19.35 -29.03 13.34
CA HIS A 231 -18.21 -28.14 13.33
C HIS A 231 -18.32 -27.17 12.15
N PHE A 232 -18.04 -25.88 12.39
CA PHE A 232 -17.87 -24.89 11.32
C PHE A 232 -16.41 -24.90 10.87
N LEU A 233 -16.19 -24.98 9.55
CA LEU A 233 -14.86 -24.92 8.98
C LEU A 233 -14.45 -23.48 8.68
N ALA A 234 -13.25 -23.11 9.11
CA ALA A 234 -12.62 -21.85 8.72
C ALA A 234 -11.17 -22.10 8.31
N TRP A 235 -10.81 -21.63 7.12
CA TRP A 235 -9.46 -21.71 6.59
C TRP A 235 -8.68 -20.44 6.93
N THR A 236 -7.41 -20.61 7.33
CA THR A 236 -6.52 -19.49 7.63
C THR A 236 -5.09 -19.75 7.18
N THR A 237 -4.41 -18.70 6.74
CA THR A 237 -2.95 -18.66 6.52
C THR A 237 -2.18 -18.23 7.77
N THR A 238 -2.87 -17.82 8.84
CA THR A 238 -2.27 -17.30 10.08
C THR A 238 -2.76 -18.12 11.30
N PRO A 239 -2.39 -19.42 11.40
CA PRO A 239 -2.91 -20.30 12.43
C PRO A 239 -2.57 -19.88 13.86
N TRP A 240 -1.50 -19.12 14.05
CA TRP A 240 -1.11 -18.58 15.37
C TRP A 240 -2.08 -17.55 15.94
N THR A 241 -3.03 -17.04 15.15
CA THR A 241 -4.09 -16.12 15.63
C THR A 241 -5.30 -16.86 16.19
N LEU A 242 -5.46 -18.16 15.93
CA LEU A 242 -6.61 -18.95 16.36
C LEU A 242 -6.87 -18.92 17.87
N PRO A 243 -5.85 -18.93 18.78
CA PRO A 243 -6.10 -18.84 20.22
C PRO A 243 -6.84 -17.56 20.66
N SER A 244 -6.77 -16.50 19.89
CA SER A 244 -7.45 -15.22 20.15
C SER A 244 -8.73 -15.04 19.33
N ASN A 245 -9.20 -16.08 18.63
CA ASN A 245 -10.40 -16.00 17.82
C ASN A 245 -11.66 -15.93 18.70
N THR A 246 -12.48 -14.89 18.54
CA THR A 246 -13.66 -14.65 19.35
C THR A 246 -14.97 -15.00 18.68
N ALA A 247 -14.98 -15.02 17.33
CA ALA A 247 -16.19 -15.30 16.55
C ALA A 247 -15.84 -15.76 15.13
N LEU A 248 -16.79 -16.44 14.50
CA LEU A 248 -16.78 -16.74 13.07
C LEU A 248 -17.78 -15.81 12.36
N THR A 249 -17.40 -15.30 11.20
CA THR A 249 -18.26 -14.46 10.38
C THR A 249 -18.75 -15.24 9.18
N VAL A 250 -20.06 -15.18 8.91
CA VAL A 250 -20.68 -15.79 7.73
C VAL A 250 -21.20 -14.73 6.78
N GLY A 251 -21.07 -14.97 5.48
CA GLY A 251 -21.66 -14.09 4.46
C GLY A 251 -23.17 -14.30 4.37
N PRO A 252 -24.03 -13.28 4.59
CA PRO A 252 -25.47 -13.46 4.70
C PRO A 252 -26.12 -14.04 3.44
N LYS A 253 -25.51 -13.84 2.27
CA LYS A 253 -25.99 -14.32 0.96
C LYS A 253 -25.19 -15.51 0.43
N ILE A 254 -24.17 -15.98 1.16
CA ILE A 254 -23.38 -17.14 0.76
C ILE A 254 -24.18 -18.40 1.11
N GLU A 255 -24.20 -19.34 0.17
CA GLU A 255 -24.78 -20.67 0.38
C GLU A 255 -23.78 -21.56 1.13
N TYR A 256 -24.23 -22.15 2.23
CA TYR A 256 -23.51 -23.12 3.05
C TYR A 256 -24.20 -24.48 2.98
N VAL A 257 -23.42 -25.50 3.25
CA VAL A 257 -23.95 -26.89 3.31
C VAL A 257 -23.44 -27.59 4.54
N LEU A 258 -24.26 -28.51 5.04
CA LEU A 258 -23.86 -29.53 6.01
C LEU A 258 -23.27 -30.71 5.25
N VAL A 259 -22.06 -31.14 5.62
CA VAL A 259 -21.42 -32.33 5.04
C VAL A 259 -21.18 -33.36 6.14
N LYS A 260 -21.63 -34.59 5.91
CA LYS A 260 -21.34 -35.78 6.74
C LYS A 260 -20.07 -36.42 6.18
N SER A 261 -19.10 -36.77 7.04
CA SER A 261 -17.85 -37.44 6.64
C SER A 261 -17.12 -38.02 7.86
N PHE A 262 -15.86 -38.38 7.67
CA PHE A 262 -14.91 -38.72 8.73
C PHE A 262 -13.73 -37.76 8.73
N ASN A 263 -13.20 -37.48 9.91
CA ASN A 263 -11.97 -36.67 10.02
C ASN A 263 -10.77 -37.46 9.45
N GLN A 264 -10.03 -36.84 8.52
CA GLN A 264 -8.93 -37.54 7.85
C GLN A 264 -7.72 -37.89 8.74
N TYR A 265 -7.68 -37.38 9.97
CA TYR A 265 -6.58 -37.61 10.92
C TYR A 265 -7.00 -38.48 12.11
N THR A 266 -8.21 -38.28 12.66
CA THR A 266 -8.72 -39.04 13.79
C THR A 266 -9.62 -40.23 13.37
N PHE A 267 -10.11 -40.20 12.13
CA PHE A 267 -11.04 -41.16 11.54
C PHE A 267 -12.40 -41.23 12.23
N GLU A 268 -12.69 -40.26 13.08
CA GLU A 268 -14.00 -40.17 13.77
C GLU A 268 -15.04 -39.53 12.85
N PRO A 269 -16.33 -39.98 12.98
CA PRO A 269 -17.44 -39.36 12.26
C PRO A 269 -17.56 -37.88 12.58
N ILE A 270 -17.75 -37.04 11.54
CA ILE A 270 -17.92 -35.60 11.70
C ILE A 270 -19.07 -35.08 10.84
N HIS A 271 -19.70 -34.01 11.33
CA HIS A 271 -20.54 -33.14 10.52
C HIS A 271 -19.91 -31.76 10.45
N VAL A 272 -19.72 -31.27 9.23
CA VAL A 272 -19.07 -29.96 9.04
C VAL A 272 -19.95 -29.02 8.22
N VAL A 273 -19.93 -27.75 8.57
CA VAL A 273 -20.57 -26.66 7.82
C VAL A 273 -19.47 -25.84 7.12
N LEU A 274 -19.62 -25.69 5.83
CA LEU A 274 -18.73 -24.87 5.01
C LEU A 274 -19.49 -24.25 3.84
N ALA A 275 -18.88 -23.24 3.18
CA ALA A 275 -19.46 -22.66 1.97
C ALA A 275 -19.56 -23.73 0.87
N LYS A 276 -20.73 -23.88 0.25
CA LYS A 276 -21.01 -24.88 -0.80
C LYS A 276 -20.00 -24.87 -1.93
N ALA A 277 -19.60 -23.68 -2.37
CA ALA A 277 -18.60 -23.51 -3.42
C ALA A 277 -17.20 -24.07 -3.07
N LEU A 278 -16.93 -24.34 -1.79
CA LEU A 278 -15.64 -24.84 -1.32
C LEU A 278 -15.65 -26.35 -1.04
N VAL A 279 -16.79 -27.05 -1.17
CA VAL A 279 -16.89 -28.50 -0.92
C VAL A 279 -15.88 -29.27 -1.77
N GLY A 280 -15.87 -29.05 -3.07
CA GLY A 280 -14.95 -29.76 -3.99
C GLY A 280 -13.47 -29.49 -3.74
N LYS A 281 -13.12 -28.34 -3.12
CA LYS A 281 -11.74 -28.04 -2.70
C LYS A 281 -11.39 -28.71 -1.38
N GLN A 282 -12.30 -28.69 -0.41
CA GLN A 282 -12.09 -29.23 0.93
C GLN A 282 -12.09 -30.77 0.95
N PHE A 283 -12.97 -31.38 0.14
CA PHE A 283 -13.13 -32.82 0.03
C PHE A 283 -12.51 -33.40 -1.24
N ALA A 284 -11.35 -32.81 -1.67
CA ALA A 284 -10.57 -33.33 -2.78
C ALA A 284 -9.63 -34.47 -2.38
N GLY A 285 -9.08 -35.18 -3.36
CA GLY A 285 -8.00 -36.15 -3.22
C GLY A 285 -8.39 -37.43 -2.47
N LYS A 286 -8.31 -37.44 -1.15
CA LYS A 286 -8.60 -38.57 -0.31
C LYS A 286 -10.11 -38.86 -0.10
N PHE A 287 -10.98 -37.96 -0.55
CA PHE A 287 -12.42 -38.08 -0.33
C PHE A 287 -13.15 -38.50 -1.61
N PHE A 288 -14.33 -39.10 -1.47
CA PHE A 288 -15.27 -39.37 -2.55
C PHE A 288 -16.69 -39.09 -2.09
N GLU A 289 -17.52 -38.55 -2.96
CA GLU A 289 -18.91 -38.26 -2.70
C GLU A 289 -19.76 -39.49 -2.86
N THR A 290 -20.67 -39.74 -1.91
CA THR A 290 -21.60 -40.88 -1.94
C THR A 290 -22.89 -40.53 -1.23
N GLU A 291 -24.00 -41.13 -1.66
CA GLU A 291 -25.29 -41.12 -0.97
C GLU A 291 -25.58 -42.46 -0.26
N SER A 292 -24.68 -43.44 -0.39
CA SER A 292 -24.86 -44.78 0.21
C SER A 292 -24.48 -44.79 1.67
N GLU A 293 -25.44 -45.14 2.53
CA GLU A 293 -25.17 -45.34 3.96
C GLU A 293 -24.23 -46.53 4.20
N ASP A 294 -24.18 -47.52 3.28
CA ASP A 294 -23.27 -48.65 3.37
C ASP A 294 -21.80 -48.23 3.30
N ASP A 295 -21.49 -47.19 2.52
CA ASP A 295 -20.13 -46.65 2.43
C ASP A 295 -19.66 -46.01 3.76
N PHE A 296 -20.61 -45.46 4.53
CA PHE A 296 -20.32 -44.94 5.86
C PHE A 296 -20.24 -46.04 6.90
N ALA A 297 -21.12 -47.03 6.81
CA ALA A 297 -21.18 -48.16 7.77
C ALA A 297 -19.96 -49.07 7.66
N ASN A 298 -19.44 -49.25 6.46
CA ASN A 298 -18.29 -50.12 6.15
C ASN A 298 -16.94 -49.39 6.11
N TYR A 299 -16.90 -48.05 6.28
CA TYR A 299 -15.66 -47.28 6.25
C TYR A 299 -14.69 -47.72 7.35
N SER A 300 -13.44 -47.93 6.96
CA SER A 300 -12.32 -48.26 7.86
C SER A 300 -11.16 -47.26 7.67
N PRO A 301 -10.41 -46.95 8.75
CA PRO A 301 -9.19 -46.11 8.66
C PRO A 301 -8.13 -46.61 7.68
N SER A 302 -8.20 -47.91 7.28
CA SER A 302 -7.33 -48.53 6.29
C SER A 302 -7.74 -48.23 4.84
N ASP A 303 -8.92 -47.65 4.62
CA ASP A 303 -9.44 -47.40 3.27
C ASP A 303 -8.68 -46.25 2.60
N LYS A 304 -8.50 -46.41 1.29
CA LYS A 304 -7.77 -45.39 0.49
C LYS A 304 -8.51 -44.06 0.36
N LYS A 305 -9.84 -44.12 0.48
CA LYS A 305 -10.73 -42.96 0.33
C LYS A 305 -11.75 -42.88 1.43
N ILE A 306 -12.09 -41.68 1.80
CA ILE A 306 -13.04 -41.34 2.88
C ILE A 306 -14.35 -40.91 2.24
N PRO A 307 -15.50 -41.52 2.62
CA PRO A 307 -16.79 -41.11 2.09
C PRO A 307 -17.22 -39.77 2.67
N TYR A 308 -17.87 -38.96 1.83
CA TYR A 308 -18.59 -37.77 2.29
C TYR A 308 -19.92 -37.63 1.57
N GLN A 309 -20.88 -37.02 2.25
CA GLN A 309 -22.22 -36.76 1.73
C GLN A 309 -22.55 -35.28 1.93
N VAL A 310 -22.98 -34.61 0.86
CA VAL A 310 -23.48 -33.25 0.92
C VAL A 310 -24.95 -33.27 1.30
N GLY A 311 -25.26 -32.74 2.49
CA GLY A 311 -26.61 -32.68 3.02
C GLY A 311 -27.31 -31.33 2.70
N GLN A 312 -28.06 -30.84 3.69
CA GLN A 312 -28.89 -29.66 3.58
C GLN A 312 -28.09 -28.38 3.23
N SER A 313 -28.59 -27.60 2.27
CA SER A 313 -28.10 -26.25 1.94
C SER A 313 -28.94 -25.17 2.61
N PHE A 314 -28.30 -24.06 3.00
CA PHE A 314 -28.90 -22.90 3.62
C PHE A 314 -28.04 -21.65 3.36
N VAL A 315 -28.57 -20.46 3.60
CA VAL A 315 -27.80 -19.24 3.44
C VAL A 315 -27.27 -18.73 4.78
N GLY A 316 -26.16 -17.97 4.74
CA GLY A 316 -25.48 -17.52 5.95
C GLY A 316 -26.37 -16.74 6.92
N LYS A 317 -27.36 -15.97 6.43
CA LYS A 317 -28.33 -15.27 7.29
C LYS A 317 -29.19 -16.21 8.15
N ASP A 318 -29.33 -17.49 7.76
CA ASP A 318 -30.12 -18.47 8.50
C ASP A 318 -29.33 -19.11 9.68
N LEU A 319 -28.03 -18.78 9.77
CA LEU A 319 -27.12 -19.25 10.83
C LEU A 319 -27.01 -18.26 12.02
N VAL A 320 -27.64 -17.08 11.94
CA VAL A 320 -27.50 -15.98 12.91
C VAL A 320 -28.83 -15.71 13.59
#